data_e574d11b26df761c6219e524d158a213
#
_entry.id   e574d11b26df761c6219e524d158a213
#
_cell.length_a   1.000
_cell.length_b   1.000
_cell.length_c   1.000
_cell.angle_alpha   90.00
_cell.angle_beta   90.00
_cell.angle_gamma   90.00
#
_symmetry.space_group_name_H-M   'P 1'
#
loop_
_entity.id
_entity.type
_entity.pdbx_description
1 polymer ?
#
loop_
_entity_poly.entity_id
_entity_poly.type
_entity_poly.pdbx_seq_one_letter_code
_entity_poly.pdbx_strand_id
1 'polypeptide(L)'
;DASLSAFGEEIASRDYKPSVHTYPYPGFLASVYGGLFQLKDESCFTYIDGWIISGSRTAIDEYVVDAALEYTLADQMKDAGMDDLLARVPSVFQAYFSFSEDKDSLGEIFTKDALSVIGPYLDGIDYCPFVFRVTKDKKNTVLRAQFSRTEVKRTKAPEKERDTTVVIPQGPYAVKNSGTGKMNEFYQNGHLSLCLKQDGKDLWGIPFKEKICGYAETIDYFANGKLQILFGAGSKLYLIDRLGRFVGGFPVDLGKPILLGPKPYDFNGVHKYNALVLHKDNTIEMYSLKGQKPEAWKGITADETIKALPEKVEVTGKSYWVVRTSIQTLIFPFYGGAPVSTFEGDKKIRPDSPV
;
A
#
# COMPACT_ATOMS: atom_id res chain seq x y z
N ASP A 1 6.20 -25.83 9.52
CA ASP A 1 4.89 -25.27 9.13
C ASP A 1 3.72 -26.11 9.65
N ALA A 2 3.67 -27.43 9.43
CA ALA A 2 2.56 -28.29 9.89
C ALA A 2 2.40 -28.33 11.43
N SER A 3 3.44 -28.05 12.20
CA SER A 3 3.40 -28.00 13.67
C SER A 3 2.85 -26.67 14.21
N LEU A 4 2.97 -25.59 13.45
CA LEU A 4 2.49 -24.25 13.84
C LEU A 4 0.98 -24.09 13.59
N SER A 5 0.43 -24.75 12.58
CA SER A 5 -1.01 -24.75 12.30
C SER A 5 -1.85 -25.38 13.41
N ALA A 6 -1.22 -26.18 14.30
CA ALA A 6 -1.89 -26.71 15.50
C ALA A 6 -2.16 -25.65 16.57
N PHE A 7 -1.49 -24.49 16.51
CA PHE A 7 -1.60 -23.40 17.50
C PHE A 7 -2.49 -22.23 17.03
N GLY A 8 -2.89 -22.18 15.75
CA GLY A 8 -3.75 -21.13 15.25
C GLY A 8 -4.06 -21.28 13.77
N GLU A 9 -5.07 -20.54 13.31
CA GLU A 9 -5.43 -20.48 11.90
C GLU A 9 -4.46 -19.58 11.13
N GLU A 10 -4.01 -20.06 9.96
CA GLU A 10 -3.19 -19.25 9.07
C GLU A 10 -4.05 -18.19 8.40
N ILE A 11 -3.69 -16.94 8.61
CA ILE A 11 -4.28 -15.82 7.87
C ILE A 11 -3.47 -15.68 6.59
N ALA A 12 -4.10 -15.88 5.45
CA ALA A 12 -3.46 -15.70 4.14
C ALA A 12 -2.78 -14.32 4.10
N SER A 13 -1.44 -14.31 4.12
CA SER A 13 -0.67 -13.10 3.94
C SER A 13 -0.64 -12.81 2.44
N ARG A 14 -1.16 -11.66 2.03
CA ARG A 14 -0.94 -11.17 0.69
C ARG A 14 0.53 -10.74 0.60
N ASP A 15 1.34 -11.55 -0.09
CA ASP A 15 2.71 -11.24 -0.52
C ASP A 15 3.84 -11.26 0.51
N TYR A 16 3.62 -11.67 1.77
CA TYR A 16 4.70 -11.75 2.76
C TYR A 16 5.01 -13.20 3.18
N LYS A 17 6.26 -13.59 3.07
CA LYS A 17 6.86 -14.70 3.82
C LYS A 17 7.60 -14.08 4.99
N PRO A 18 7.33 -14.43 6.23
CA PRO A 18 6.66 -15.61 6.77
C PRO A 18 5.14 -15.51 6.94
N SER A 19 4.47 -16.66 7.08
CA SER A 19 3.03 -16.75 7.37
C SER A 19 2.68 -16.16 8.73
N VAL A 20 1.54 -15.47 8.84
CA VAL A 20 1.01 -14.93 10.08
C VAL A 20 -0.17 -15.79 10.53
N HIS A 21 -0.14 -16.22 11.78
CA HIS A 21 -1.14 -17.07 12.41
C HIS A 21 -1.91 -16.32 13.49
N THR A 22 -3.17 -16.70 13.73
CA THR A 22 -3.95 -16.19 14.88
C THR A 22 -3.84 -17.12 16.06
N TYR A 23 -3.85 -16.57 17.27
CA TYR A 23 -4.01 -17.40 18.48
C TYR A 23 -5.45 -17.94 18.58
N PRO A 24 -5.63 -19.13 19.19
CA PRO A 24 -6.94 -19.78 19.28
C PRO A 24 -7.95 -18.99 20.13
N TYR A 25 -7.48 -18.13 21.03
CA TYR A 25 -8.31 -17.24 21.85
C TYR A 25 -7.51 -16.03 22.36
N PRO A 26 -8.17 -14.91 22.68
CA PRO A 26 -7.52 -13.74 23.28
C PRO A 26 -6.87 -14.06 24.62
N GLY A 27 -5.71 -13.50 24.91
CA GLY A 27 -4.99 -13.73 26.16
C GLY A 27 -4.29 -15.09 26.23
N PHE A 28 -4.03 -15.75 25.11
CA PHE A 28 -3.34 -17.05 25.04
C PHE A 28 -2.00 -17.01 25.77
N LEU A 29 -1.16 -16.00 25.49
CA LEU A 29 0.15 -15.88 26.14
C LEU A 29 0.03 -15.68 27.64
N ALA A 30 -0.90 -14.87 28.12
CA ALA A 30 -1.15 -14.66 29.53
C ALA A 30 -1.61 -15.95 30.23
N SER A 31 -2.39 -16.79 29.54
CA SER A 31 -2.84 -18.08 30.09
C SER A 31 -1.72 -19.11 30.22
N VAL A 32 -0.72 -19.06 29.32
CA VAL A 32 0.42 -20.01 29.31
C VAL A 32 1.56 -19.52 30.17
N TYR A 33 1.89 -18.22 30.11
CA TYR A 33 3.09 -17.66 30.77
C TYR A 33 2.79 -16.75 31.97
N GLY A 34 1.51 -16.50 32.26
CA GLY A 34 1.07 -15.66 33.38
C GLY A 34 0.81 -14.21 32.97
N GLY A 35 0.17 -13.46 33.89
CA GLY A 35 -0.34 -12.11 33.64
C GLY A 35 0.68 -11.03 33.20
N LEU A 36 1.98 -11.30 33.40
CA LEU A 36 3.06 -10.43 32.92
C LEU A 36 3.09 -10.35 31.37
N PHE A 37 2.56 -11.37 30.71
CA PHE A 37 2.48 -11.45 29.24
C PHE A 37 1.09 -11.08 28.68
N GLN A 38 0.28 -10.40 29.46
CA GLN A 38 -0.99 -9.88 29.01
C GLN A 38 -0.74 -8.61 28.19
N LEU A 39 -0.65 -8.79 26.88
CA LEU A 39 -0.53 -7.68 25.92
C LEU A 39 -1.91 -7.22 25.45
N LYS A 40 -2.06 -5.94 25.16
CA LYS A 40 -3.26 -5.41 24.52
C LYS A 40 -3.22 -5.84 23.04
N ASP A 41 -4.30 -6.45 22.56
CA ASP A 41 -4.47 -6.87 21.16
C ASP A 41 -3.46 -7.92 20.65
N GLU A 42 -2.97 -8.81 21.53
CA GLU A 42 -2.18 -9.97 21.10
C GLU A 42 -3.07 -10.99 20.38
N SER A 43 -3.30 -10.80 19.11
CA SER A 43 -4.17 -11.68 18.34
C SER A 43 -3.42 -12.62 17.40
N CYS A 44 -2.19 -12.26 17.05
CA CYS A 44 -1.43 -12.94 16.01
C CYS A 44 -0.02 -13.29 16.44
N PHE A 45 0.58 -14.23 15.71
CA PHE A 45 2.00 -14.55 15.83
C PHE A 45 2.57 -14.96 14.47
N THR A 46 3.88 -14.85 14.34
CA THR A 46 4.66 -15.35 13.21
C THR A 46 5.94 -16.02 13.70
N TYR A 47 6.59 -16.79 12.84
CA TYR A 47 7.84 -17.47 13.15
C TYR A 47 8.94 -17.01 12.20
N ILE A 48 9.98 -16.39 12.74
CA ILE A 48 11.11 -15.85 11.98
C ILE A 48 12.41 -16.23 12.69
N ASP A 49 13.35 -16.82 11.98
CA ASP A 49 14.72 -17.13 12.44
C ASP A 49 14.82 -17.85 13.80
N GLY A 50 13.88 -18.75 14.06
CA GLY A 50 13.87 -19.51 15.33
C GLY A 50 13.08 -18.83 16.46
N TRP A 51 12.47 -17.66 16.22
CA TRP A 51 11.70 -16.89 17.20
C TRP A 51 10.21 -16.88 16.85
N ILE A 52 9.39 -16.99 17.89
CA ILE A 52 7.95 -16.70 17.78
C ILE A 52 7.75 -15.22 18.15
N ILE A 53 7.24 -14.45 17.21
CA ILE A 53 6.93 -13.03 17.35
C ILE A 53 5.43 -12.90 17.53
N SER A 54 4.98 -12.28 18.61
CA SER A 54 3.57 -12.16 18.97
C SER A 54 3.15 -10.71 19.11
N GLY A 55 1.93 -10.38 18.68
CA GLY A 55 1.40 -9.03 18.77
C GLY A 55 0.05 -8.87 18.08
N SER A 56 -0.37 -7.60 17.88
CA SER A 56 -1.47 -7.31 16.99
C SER A 56 -1.08 -7.62 15.55
N ARG A 57 -2.06 -7.85 14.67
CA ARG A 57 -1.80 -8.06 13.25
C ARG A 57 -0.96 -6.94 12.64
N THR A 58 -1.31 -5.70 12.95
CA THR A 58 -0.60 -4.51 12.47
C THR A 58 0.85 -4.50 12.93
N ALA A 59 1.11 -4.77 14.21
CA ALA A 59 2.48 -4.79 14.74
C ALA A 59 3.34 -5.88 14.11
N ILE A 60 2.76 -7.07 13.84
CA ILE A 60 3.49 -8.15 13.17
C ILE A 60 3.78 -7.80 11.71
N ASP A 61 2.81 -7.24 10.98
CA ASP A 61 3.00 -6.82 9.59
C ASP A 61 4.12 -5.74 9.51
N GLU A 62 4.14 -4.79 10.43
CA GLU A 62 5.21 -3.79 10.54
C GLU A 62 6.57 -4.43 10.85
N TYR A 63 6.62 -5.31 11.83
CA TYR A 63 7.85 -6.02 12.19
C TYR A 63 8.43 -6.82 11.03
N VAL A 64 7.58 -7.51 10.27
CA VAL A 64 8.01 -8.30 9.10
C VAL A 64 8.58 -7.39 8.02
N VAL A 65 7.99 -6.22 7.80
CA VAL A 65 8.50 -5.22 6.85
C VAL A 65 9.84 -4.66 7.32
N ASP A 66 9.96 -4.30 8.59
CA ASP A 66 11.20 -3.75 9.15
C ASP A 66 12.33 -4.79 9.20
N ALA A 67 12.01 -6.05 9.54
CA ALA A 67 12.97 -7.15 9.48
C ALA A 67 13.45 -7.42 8.04
N ALA A 68 12.54 -7.29 7.05
CA ALA A 68 12.91 -7.38 5.63
C ALA A 68 13.80 -6.22 5.17
N LEU A 69 13.79 -5.09 5.90
CA LEU A 69 14.64 -3.93 5.66
C LEU A 69 16.00 -4.02 6.36
N GLU A 70 16.26 -5.09 7.11
CA GLU A 70 17.48 -5.27 7.92
C GLU A 70 17.72 -4.15 8.96
N TYR A 71 16.67 -3.41 9.34
CA TYR A 71 16.75 -2.33 10.35
C TYR A 71 16.05 -2.72 11.63
N THR A 72 16.81 -3.21 12.59
CA THR A 72 16.32 -3.76 13.84
C THR A 72 16.34 -2.74 14.99
N LEU A 73 15.70 -3.06 16.13
CA LEU A 73 15.81 -2.28 17.35
C LEU A 73 17.29 -2.12 17.78
N ALA A 74 18.12 -3.15 17.56
CA ALA A 74 19.55 -3.10 17.85
C ALA A 74 20.27 -2.04 17.00
N ASP A 75 19.90 -1.93 15.73
CA ASP A 75 20.46 -0.91 14.83
C ASP A 75 20.02 0.49 15.25
N GLN A 76 18.74 0.67 15.60
CA GLN A 76 18.22 1.93 16.14
C GLN A 76 18.97 2.36 17.41
N MET A 77 19.22 1.40 18.32
CA MET A 77 19.94 1.66 19.56
C MET A 77 21.40 2.01 19.33
N LYS A 78 22.04 1.35 18.37
CA LYS A 78 23.42 1.63 17.96
C LYS A 78 23.55 3.03 17.35
N ASP A 79 22.67 3.38 16.44
CA ASP A 79 22.62 4.70 15.82
C ASP A 79 22.34 5.80 16.85
N ALA A 80 21.62 5.46 17.90
CA ALA A 80 21.35 6.32 19.04
C ALA A 80 22.53 6.41 20.06
N GLY A 81 23.62 5.69 19.82
CA GLY A 81 24.76 5.63 20.77
C GLY A 81 24.42 4.93 22.08
N MET A 82 23.51 3.97 22.06
CA MET A 82 22.98 3.28 23.25
C MET A 82 23.35 1.81 23.31
N ASP A 83 24.41 1.40 22.65
CA ASP A 83 24.88 0.00 22.61
C ASP A 83 25.04 -0.60 24.01
N ASP A 84 25.51 0.19 24.98
CA ASP A 84 25.69 -0.24 26.37
C ASP A 84 24.36 -0.61 27.06
N LEU A 85 23.24 -0.04 26.62
CA LEU A 85 21.92 -0.35 27.18
C LEU A 85 21.40 -1.71 26.76
N LEU A 86 21.82 -2.18 25.61
CA LEU A 86 21.52 -3.52 25.07
C LEU A 86 22.55 -4.56 25.49
N ALA A 87 23.65 -4.16 26.17
CA ALA A 87 24.66 -5.08 26.63
C ALA A 87 24.01 -6.25 27.37
N ARG A 88 24.41 -7.49 27.03
CA ARG A 88 23.93 -8.73 27.67
C ARG A 88 24.43 -8.81 29.10
N VAL A 89 23.80 -8.05 29.99
CA VAL A 89 24.01 -8.17 31.42
C VAL A 89 23.16 -9.34 31.92
N PRO A 90 23.70 -10.31 32.63
CA PRO A 90 22.92 -11.37 33.23
C PRO A 90 21.81 -10.77 34.11
N SER A 91 20.57 -10.90 33.65
CA SER A 91 19.39 -10.34 34.32
C SER A 91 18.30 -11.38 34.37
N VAL A 92 17.50 -11.38 35.43
CA VAL A 92 16.31 -12.23 35.56
C VAL A 92 15.20 -11.69 34.65
N PHE A 93 15.16 -10.35 34.51
CA PHE A 93 14.20 -9.66 33.69
C PHE A 93 14.83 -8.36 33.16
N GLN A 94 14.55 -8.08 31.90
CA GLN A 94 14.93 -6.82 31.28
C GLN A 94 13.76 -6.34 30.43
N ALA A 95 13.34 -5.10 30.61
CA ALA A 95 12.36 -4.45 29.76
C ALA A 95 12.95 -3.17 29.18
N TYR A 96 12.60 -2.92 27.94
CA TYR A 96 12.95 -1.74 27.20
C TYR A 96 11.67 -0.97 26.85
N PHE A 97 11.68 0.32 27.08
CA PHE A 97 10.60 1.24 26.76
C PHE A 97 11.16 2.44 25.98
N SER A 98 10.46 2.84 24.93
CA SER A 98 10.72 4.09 24.25
C SER A 98 9.52 5.00 24.46
N PHE A 99 9.75 6.16 25.07
CA PHE A 99 8.74 7.20 25.18
C PHE A 99 8.82 8.05 23.91
N SER A 100 7.94 7.77 22.97
CA SER A 100 7.75 8.61 21.79
C SER A 100 6.76 9.74 22.07
N GLU A 101 6.49 10.59 21.11
CA GLU A 101 5.65 11.81 21.21
C GLU A 101 4.26 11.62 21.84
N ASP A 102 3.80 10.40 22.01
CA ASP A 102 2.49 10.10 22.58
C ASP A 102 2.56 9.97 24.10
N LYS A 103 2.45 11.14 24.77
CA LYS A 103 2.40 11.23 26.24
C LYS A 103 1.21 10.50 26.85
N ASP A 104 0.17 10.24 26.08
CA ASP A 104 -1.03 9.52 26.56
C ASP A 104 -0.73 8.06 26.91
N SER A 105 0.24 7.45 26.22
CA SER A 105 0.70 6.09 26.50
C SER A 105 1.37 5.95 27.88
N LEU A 106 1.92 7.03 28.43
CA LEU A 106 2.53 7.02 29.78
C LEU A 106 1.48 6.79 30.87
N GLY A 107 0.24 7.23 30.65
CA GLY A 107 -0.87 7.03 31.57
C GLY A 107 -1.31 5.59 31.72
N GLU A 108 -0.96 4.72 30.74
CA GLU A 108 -1.21 3.28 30.81
C GLU A 108 -0.15 2.52 31.62
N ILE A 109 1.07 3.08 31.70
CA ILE A 109 2.23 2.44 32.36
C ILE A 109 2.44 2.95 33.78
N PHE A 110 2.23 4.25 34.00
CA PHE A 110 2.49 4.91 35.28
C PHE A 110 1.21 5.40 35.96
N THR A 111 1.18 5.33 37.27
CA THR A 111 0.10 5.94 38.06
C THR A 111 0.12 7.49 37.91
N LYS A 112 -1.00 8.14 38.14
CA LYS A 112 -1.10 9.61 38.08
C LYS A 112 -0.10 10.31 39.01
N ASP A 113 0.15 9.72 40.19
CA ASP A 113 1.11 10.26 41.16
C ASP A 113 2.55 10.13 40.63
N ALA A 114 2.90 9.01 40.04
CA ALA A 114 4.20 8.82 39.40
C ALA A 114 4.39 9.81 38.23
N LEU A 115 3.37 9.99 37.40
CA LEU A 115 3.40 10.93 36.27
C LEU A 115 3.55 12.38 36.73
N SER A 116 2.96 12.77 37.86
CA SER A 116 3.12 14.11 38.42
C SER A 116 4.56 14.44 38.82
N VAL A 117 5.32 13.40 39.21
CA VAL A 117 6.72 13.52 39.60
C VAL A 117 7.66 13.47 38.39
N ILE A 118 7.46 12.53 37.48
CA ILE A 118 8.37 12.32 36.34
C ILE A 118 8.02 13.17 35.12
N GLY A 119 6.74 13.57 34.94
CA GLY A 119 6.25 14.31 33.79
C GLY A 119 7.05 15.59 33.50
N PRO A 120 7.33 16.47 34.51
CA PRO A 120 8.14 17.68 34.30
C PRO A 120 9.56 17.41 33.78
N TYR A 121 10.11 16.22 34.08
CA TYR A 121 11.44 15.81 33.59
C TYR A 121 11.41 15.25 32.19
N LEU A 122 10.22 14.82 31.72
CA LEU A 122 10.00 14.30 30.37
C LEU A 122 9.53 15.39 29.41
N ASP A 123 9.16 16.56 29.93
CA ASP A 123 8.79 17.71 29.09
C ASP A 123 10.01 18.21 28.31
N GLY A 124 9.86 18.28 26.97
CA GLY A 124 10.93 18.70 26.07
C GLY A 124 11.88 17.56 25.65
N ILE A 125 11.55 16.30 25.95
CA ILE A 125 12.30 15.14 25.49
C ILE A 125 11.49 14.46 24.40
N ASP A 126 11.95 14.54 23.15
CA ASP A 126 11.28 13.92 22.00
C ASP A 126 11.43 12.40 21.98
N TYR A 127 12.50 11.88 22.58
CA TYR A 127 12.79 10.45 22.66
C TYR A 127 13.61 10.14 23.88
N CYS A 128 13.10 9.30 24.76
CA CYS A 128 13.79 8.87 25.97
C CYS A 128 13.72 7.35 26.10
N PRO A 129 14.74 6.60 25.65
CA PRO A 129 14.82 5.18 25.91
C PRO A 129 15.09 4.92 27.37
N PHE A 130 14.36 3.97 27.90
CA PHE A 130 14.41 3.56 29.27
C PHE A 130 14.62 2.05 29.36
N VAL A 131 15.64 1.63 30.08
CA VAL A 131 15.90 0.22 30.34
C VAL A 131 15.71 -0.09 31.83
N PHE A 132 14.86 -1.04 32.08
CA PHE A 132 14.57 -1.57 33.38
C PHE A 132 15.16 -2.98 33.52
N ARG A 133 16.01 -3.21 34.52
CA ARG A 133 16.66 -4.51 34.76
C ARG A 133 16.42 -4.99 36.15
N VAL A 134 16.10 -6.26 36.27
CA VAL A 134 16.06 -6.97 37.53
C VAL A 134 17.22 -7.99 37.55
N THR A 135 18.17 -7.79 38.43
CA THR A 135 19.28 -8.72 38.61
C THR A 135 19.13 -9.38 39.96
N LYS A 136 19.45 -10.67 40.05
CA LYS A 136 19.41 -11.45 41.29
C LYS A 136 20.82 -11.91 41.62
N ASP A 137 21.34 -11.46 42.75
CA ASP A 137 22.49 -12.04 43.38
C ASP A 137 22.00 -13.03 44.43
N LYS A 138 22.87 -14.00 44.91
CA LYS A 138 22.49 -15.11 45.78
C LYS A 138 21.61 -14.72 46.98
N LYS A 139 21.65 -13.48 47.44
CA LYS A 139 20.89 -12.97 48.60
C LYS A 139 20.02 -11.73 48.28
N ASN A 140 20.26 -11.03 47.16
CA ASN A 140 19.61 -9.74 46.91
C ASN A 140 19.00 -9.72 45.52
N THR A 141 17.82 -9.11 45.40
CA THR A 141 17.24 -8.71 44.13
C THR A 141 17.50 -7.23 43.96
N VAL A 142 18.21 -6.85 42.91
CA VAL A 142 18.54 -5.46 42.61
C VAL A 142 17.70 -5.01 41.40
N LEU A 143 16.97 -3.96 41.61
CA LEU A 143 16.21 -3.28 40.58
C LEU A 143 17.05 -2.09 40.10
N ARG A 144 17.32 -2.04 38.79
CA ARG A 144 18.05 -0.92 38.18
C ARG A 144 17.25 -0.35 37.05
N ALA A 145 16.98 0.95 37.14
CA ALA A 145 16.38 1.74 36.04
C ALA A 145 17.47 2.65 35.46
N GLN A 146 17.60 2.66 34.15
CA GLN A 146 18.56 3.49 33.44
C GLN A 146 17.85 4.29 32.35
N PHE A 147 18.03 5.61 32.39
CA PHE A 147 17.52 6.53 31.40
C PHE A 147 18.69 7.02 30.56
N SER A 148 18.49 7.21 29.27
CA SER A 148 19.42 7.97 28.46
C SER A 148 18.73 9.25 27.97
N ARG A 149 19.38 10.38 28.22
CA ARG A 149 18.93 11.71 27.79
C ARG A 149 19.74 12.17 26.57
N THR A 150 19.94 11.31 25.61
CA THR A 150 20.64 11.69 24.40
C THR A 150 19.65 12.37 23.48
N GLU A 151 20.00 13.54 22.92
CA GLU A 151 19.35 14.05 21.73
C GLU A 151 19.64 13.05 20.61
N VAL A 152 18.78 12.08 20.47
CA VAL A 152 18.83 11.17 19.33
C VAL A 152 18.41 12.00 18.14
N LYS A 153 19.40 12.42 17.34
CA LYS A 153 19.08 12.76 15.96
C LYS A 153 18.43 11.51 15.38
N ARG A 154 17.11 11.53 15.25
CA ARG A 154 16.41 10.51 14.48
C ARG A 154 17.09 10.48 13.12
N THR A 155 18.04 9.61 12.92
CA THR A 155 18.35 9.12 11.59
C THR A 155 17.02 8.49 11.19
N LYS A 156 16.28 9.15 10.30
CA LYS A 156 15.15 8.49 9.63
C LYS A 156 15.68 7.13 9.25
N ALA A 157 14.90 6.08 9.62
CA ALA A 157 15.13 4.75 9.05
C ALA A 157 15.49 4.95 7.59
N PRO A 158 16.55 4.32 7.08
CA PRO A 158 16.98 4.56 5.71
C PRO A 158 15.72 4.53 4.86
N GLU A 159 15.41 5.66 4.26
CA GLU A 159 14.19 5.79 3.49
C GLU A 159 14.36 4.70 2.44
N LYS A 160 13.62 3.57 2.59
CA LYS A 160 13.61 2.50 1.62
C LYS A 160 13.52 3.22 0.30
N GLU A 161 14.47 2.98 -0.61
CA GLU A 161 14.29 3.43 -1.99
C GLU A 161 12.92 2.93 -2.38
N ARG A 162 11.95 3.84 -2.25
CA ARG A 162 10.54 3.49 -2.40
C ARG A 162 10.43 3.01 -3.81
N ASP A 163 9.99 1.77 -3.98
CA ASP A 163 9.70 1.26 -5.30
C ASP A 163 8.70 2.20 -5.96
N THR A 164 9.23 3.13 -6.75
CA THR A 164 8.45 4.08 -7.54
C THR A 164 8.04 3.48 -8.88
N THR A 165 8.42 2.21 -9.14
CA THR A 165 8.11 1.52 -10.38
C THR A 165 6.61 1.33 -10.52
N VAL A 166 6.04 1.89 -11.57
CA VAL A 166 4.63 1.65 -11.93
C VAL A 166 4.58 0.37 -12.76
N VAL A 167 3.84 -0.62 -12.27
CA VAL A 167 3.63 -1.87 -13.02
C VAL A 167 2.66 -1.60 -14.16
N ILE A 168 3.13 -1.75 -15.40
CA ILE A 168 2.32 -1.59 -16.61
C ILE A 168 1.91 -2.99 -17.07
N PRO A 169 0.61 -3.36 -17.01
CA PRO A 169 0.13 -4.63 -17.53
C PRO A 169 0.47 -4.81 -19.01
N GLN A 170 0.98 -5.98 -19.39
CA GLN A 170 1.44 -6.25 -20.75
C GLN A 170 0.42 -7.06 -21.59
N GLY A 171 -0.74 -7.34 -21.03
CA GLY A 171 -1.71 -8.26 -21.63
C GLY A 171 -1.34 -9.74 -21.42
N PRO A 172 -2.04 -10.70 -22.06
CA PRO A 172 -3.20 -10.44 -22.92
C PRO A 172 -4.38 -9.79 -22.18
N TYR A 173 -5.09 -8.89 -22.87
CA TYR A 173 -6.28 -8.22 -22.34
C TYR A 173 -7.53 -8.98 -22.74
N ALA A 174 -8.40 -9.25 -21.77
CA ALA A 174 -9.69 -9.89 -22.02
C ALA A 174 -10.67 -8.87 -22.61
N VAL A 175 -11.07 -9.05 -23.86
CA VAL A 175 -11.97 -8.16 -24.60
C VAL A 175 -13.22 -8.91 -25.06
N LYS A 176 -14.40 -8.33 -24.81
CA LYS A 176 -15.67 -8.99 -25.15
C LYS A 176 -15.97 -8.88 -26.66
N ASN A 177 -16.27 -10.00 -27.28
CA ASN A 177 -16.75 -10.03 -28.66
C ASN A 177 -18.27 -9.90 -28.68
N SER A 178 -18.78 -8.78 -29.19
CA SER A 178 -20.22 -8.50 -29.27
C SER A 178 -20.98 -9.43 -30.23
N GLY A 179 -20.29 -10.04 -31.20
CA GLY A 179 -20.94 -10.95 -32.15
C GLY A 179 -21.15 -12.37 -31.62
N THR A 180 -20.25 -12.85 -30.77
CA THR A 180 -20.29 -14.21 -30.21
C THR A 180 -20.62 -14.27 -28.72
N GLY A 181 -20.55 -13.13 -28.03
CA GLY A 181 -20.67 -13.03 -26.56
C GLY A 181 -19.46 -13.57 -25.79
N LYS A 182 -18.49 -14.17 -26.47
CA LYS A 182 -17.29 -14.76 -25.87
C LYS A 182 -16.24 -13.69 -25.54
N MET A 183 -15.31 -14.04 -24.64
CA MET A 183 -14.12 -13.25 -24.38
C MET A 183 -13.03 -13.62 -25.38
N ASN A 184 -12.40 -12.63 -25.95
CA ASN A 184 -11.22 -12.76 -26.81
C ASN A 184 -9.99 -12.25 -26.03
N GLU A 185 -8.82 -12.64 -26.49
CA GLU A 185 -7.54 -12.15 -25.98
C GLU A 185 -6.95 -11.13 -26.96
N PHE A 186 -6.85 -9.87 -26.53
CA PHE A 186 -6.18 -8.82 -27.28
C PHE A 186 -4.76 -8.62 -26.70
N TYR A 187 -3.74 -8.63 -27.54
CA TYR A 187 -2.36 -8.55 -27.07
C TYR A 187 -1.42 -7.96 -28.13
N GLN A 188 -0.23 -7.57 -27.71
CA GLN A 188 0.88 -7.27 -28.60
C GLN A 188 1.87 -8.43 -28.62
N ASN A 189 2.32 -8.81 -29.81
CA ASN A 189 3.39 -9.79 -29.98
C ASN A 189 4.78 -9.16 -29.82
N GLY A 190 5.83 -9.97 -29.92
CA GLY A 190 7.23 -9.52 -29.79
C GLY A 190 7.68 -8.46 -30.82
N HIS A 191 6.92 -8.27 -31.88
CA HIS A 191 7.15 -7.26 -32.93
C HIS A 191 6.20 -6.06 -32.79
N LEU A 192 5.57 -5.89 -31.62
CA LEU A 192 4.58 -4.86 -31.34
C LEU A 192 3.29 -4.92 -32.17
N SER A 193 3.10 -5.90 -33.03
CA SER A 193 1.84 -6.05 -33.77
C SER A 193 0.69 -6.31 -32.81
N LEU A 194 -0.45 -5.67 -33.06
CA LEU A 194 -1.69 -5.91 -32.33
C LEU A 194 -2.33 -7.19 -32.84
N CYS A 195 -2.66 -8.09 -31.95
CA CYS A 195 -3.22 -9.38 -32.26
C CYS A 195 -4.51 -9.65 -31.48
N LEU A 196 -5.45 -10.34 -32.10
CA LEU A 196 -6.67 -10.82 -31.44
C LEU A 196 -6.76 -12.34 -31.58
N LYS A 197 -7.06 -13.01 -30.47
CA LYS A 197 -7.19 -14.45 -30.40
C LYS A 197 -8.53 -14.83 -29.77
N GLN A 198 -9.14 -15.90 -30.27
CA GLN A 198 -10.35 -16.48 -29.68
C GLN A 198 -10.18 -17.99 -29.57
N ASP A 199 -10.44 -18.55 -28.39
CA ASP A 199 -10.33 -19.99 -28.15
C ASP A 199 -8.96 -20.58 -28.62
N GLY A 200 -7.86 -19.82 -28.38
CA GLY A 200 -6.50 -20.19 -28.78
C GLY A 200 -6.16 -19.99 -30.26
N LYS A 201 -7.10 -19.56 -31.12
CA LYS A 201 -6.88 -19.33 -32.55
C LYS A 201 -6.73 -17.85 -32.84
N ASP A 202 -5.71 -17.49 -33.61
CA ASP A 202 -5.52 -16.13 -34.09
C ASP A 202 -6.63 -15.74 -35.07
N LEU A 203 -7.30 -14.62 -34.80
CA LEU A 203 -8.32 -14.06 -35.67
C LEU A 203 -7.71 -13.07 -36.66
N TRP A 204 -6.83 -12.20 -36.17
CA TRP A 204 -6.09 -11.24 -36.96
C TRP A 204 -4.86 -10.72 -36.24
N GLY A 205 -3.92 -10.15 -37.00
CA GLY A 205 -2.77 -9.41 -36.54
C GLY A 205 -2.54 -8.21 -37.44
N ILE A 206 -2.32 -7.03 -36.85
CA ILE A 206 -2.05 -5.78 -37.59
C ILE A 206 -0.74 -5.16 -37.14
N PRO A 207 0.09 -4.61 -38.05
CA PRO A 207 1.31 -3.94 -37.69
C PRO A 207 1.02 -2.73 -36.80
N PHE A 208 1.81 -2.59 -35.72
CA PHE A 208 1.77 -1.45 -34.82
C PHE A 208 3.19 -1.13 -34.34
N LYS A 209 3.47 0.09 -33.87
CA LYS A 209 4.84 0.52 -33.60
C LYS A 209 5.10 0.95 -32.15
N GLU A 210 4.04 1.19 -31.38
CA GLU A 210 4.15 1.70 -30.03
C GLU A 210 3.66 0.66 -29.01
N LYS A 211 4.16 0.69 -27.79
CA LYS A 211 3.67 -0.20 -26.73
C LYS A 211 2.34 0.29 -26.18
N ILE A 212 1.42 -0.64 -25.91
CA ILE A 212 0.18 -0.36 -25.20
C ILE A 212 0.51 0.10 -23.78
N CYS A 213 -0.18 1.14 -23.30
CA CYS A 213 0.02 1.74 -21.98
C CYS A 213 -0.80 1.03 -20.88
N GLY A 214 -0.77 -0.30 -20.85
CA GLY A 214 -1.23 -1.13 -19.75
C GLY A 214 -2.70 -1.55 -19.74
N TYR A 215 -3.59 -0.89 -20.50
CA TYR A 215 -5.00 -1.25 -20.54
C TYR A 215 -5.54 -1.28 -21.96
N ALA A 216 -6.45 -2.24 -22.19
CA ALA A 216 -7.30 -2.27 -23.38
C ALA A 216 -8.71 -2.71 -22.93
N GLU A 217 -9.69 -1.88 -23.19
CA GLU A 217 -11.05 -2.03 -22.71
C GLU A 217 -12.06 -2.02 -23.84
N THR A 218 -13.15 -2.78 -23.68
CA THR A 218 -14.23 -2.76 -24.67
C THR A 218 -15.29 -1.74 -24.34
N ILE A 219 -15.66 -0.93 -25.35
CA ILE A 219 -16.71 0.08 -25.23
C ILE A 219 -17.68 -0.02 -26.40
N ASP A 220 -18.93 0.36 -26.20
CA ASP A 220 -19.91 0.55 -27.27
C ASP A 220 -19.91 2.02 -27.72
N TYR A 221 -18.89 2.39 -28.49
CA TYR A 221 -18.68 3.77 -28.94
C TYR A 221 -19.82 4.31 -29.80
N PHE A 222 -20.47 3.45 -30.59
CA PHE A 222 -21.54 3.84 -31.49
C PHE A 222 -22.94 3.66 -30.89
N ALA A 223 -23.06 3.22 -29.65
CA ALA A 223 -24.34 2.95 -28.97
C ALA A 223 -25.26 2.01 -29.78
N ASN A 224 -24.68 0.98 -30.39
CA ASN A 224 -25.39 0.04 -31.28
C ASN A 224 -25.16 -1.43 -30.93
N GLY A 225 -24.63 -1.71 -29.73
CA GLY A 225 -24.32 -3.04 -29.22
C GLY A 225 -23.07 -3.68 -29.82
N LYS A 226 -22.38 -3.02 -30.77
CA LYS A 226 -21.11 -3.50 -31.33
C LYS A 226 -19.94 -2.88 -30.59
N LEU A 227 -19.15 -3.72 -29.95
CA LEU A 227 -18.03 -3.29 -29.11
C LEU A 227 -16.79 -3.00 -29.94
N GLN A 228 -16.06 -1.97 -29.54
CA GLN A 228 -14.75 -1.61 -30.03
C GLN A 228 -13.73 -1.72 -28.89
N ILE A 229 -12.46 -1.90 -29.22
CA ILE A 229 -11.34 -1.99 -28.28
C ILE A 229 -10.67 -0.62 -28.21
N LEU A 230 -10.74 -0.01 -27.03
CA LEU A 230 -10.07 1.25 -26.69
C LEU A 230 -8.75 0.93 -25.99
N PHE A 231 -7.65 1.52 -26.44
CA PHE A 231 -6.35 1.42 -25.78
C PHE A 231 -5.52 2.68 -25.99
N GLY A 232 -4.50 2.85 -25.16
CA GLY A 232 -3.54 3.96 -25.24
C GLY A 232 -2.17 3.48 -25.70
N ALA A 233 -1.48 4.28 -26.52
CA ALA A 233 -0.07 4.09 -26.84
C ALA A 233 0.59 5.45 -27.12
N GLY A 234 1.82 5.66 -26.64
CA GLY A 234 2.51 6.93 -26.71
C GLY A 234 1.74 8.06 -26.01
N SER A 235 1.27 9.05 -26.76
CA SER A 235 0.39 10.13 -26.27
C SER A 235 -1.05 10.01 -26.77
N LYS A 236 -1.41 8.87 -27.41
CA LYS A 236 -2.63 8.78 -28.19
C LYS A 236 -3.58 7.71 -27.67
N LEU A 237 -4.88 7.96 -27.82
CA LEU A 237 -5.95 6.99 -27.69
C LEU A 237 -6.26 6.38 -29.05
N TYR A 238 -6.37 5.09 -29.09
CA TYR A 238 -6.72 4.31 -30.27
C TYR A 238 -8.03 3.56 -30.03
N LEU A 239 -8.84 3.47 -31.07
CA LEU A 239 -10.07 2.68 -31.07
C LEU A 239 -10.10 1.81 -32.30
N ILE A 240 -10.25 0.50 -32.11
CA ILE A 240 -10.33 -0.47 -33.20
C ILE A 240 -11.60 -1.31 -33.10
N ASP A 241 -12.12 -1.73 -34.22
CA ASP A 241 -13.26 -2.64 -34.27
C ASP A 241 -12.83 -4.11 -34.09
N ARG A 242 -13.79 -5.02 -33.99
CA ARG A 242 -13.56 -6.45 -33.83
C ARG A 242 -12.78 -7.11 -34.98
N LEU A 243 -12.65 -6.42 -36.13
CA LEU A 243 -11.92 -6.89 -37.31
C LEU A 243 -10.51 -6.28 -37.42
N GLY A 244 -10.06 -5.52 -36.39
CA GLY A 244 -8.76 -4.86 -36.37
C GLY A 244 -8.68 -3.55 -37.16
N ARG A 245 -9.80 -2.98 -37.58
CA ARG A 245 -9.83 -1.71 -38.31
C ARG A 245 -9.91 -0.54 -37.36
N PHE A 246 -9.10 0.46 -37.60
CA PHE A 246 -9.17 1.70 -36.82
C PHE A 246 -10.47 2.45 -37.08
N VAL A 247 -11.12 2.90 -36.03
CA VAL A 247 -12.34 3.69 -36.08
C VAL A 247 -12.01 5.10 -36.53
N GLY A 248 -12.85 5.68 -37.41
CA GLY A 248 -12.69 7.06 -37.91
C GLY A 248 -12.68 8.07 -36.76
N GLY A 249 -11.77 9.07 -36.85
CA GLY A 249 -11.52 10.04 -35.78
C GLY A 249 -10.48 9.60 -34.77
N PHE A 250 -9.97 8.36 -34.83
CA PHE A 250 -8.83 7.87 -34.06
C PHE A 250 -7.61 7.64 -34.96
N PRO A 251 -6.37 7.74 -34.40
CA PRO A 251 -6.06 8.04 -33.02
C PRO A 251 -6.31 9.49 -32.60
N VAL A 252 -6.64 9.69 -31.33
CA VAL A 252 -6.80 11.01 -30.71
C VAL A 252 -5.57 11.30 -29.86
N ASP A 253 -4.85 12.38 -30.18
CA ASP A 253 -3.66 12.80 -29.44
C ASP A 253 -4.06 13.63 -28.20
N LEU A 254 -3.56 13.23 -27.04
CA LEU A 254 -3.78 13.90 -25.75
C LEU A 254 -2.72 14.97 -25.44
N GLY A 255 -1.70 15.08 -26.29
CA GLY A 255 -0.62 16.06 -26.15
C GLY A 255 0.42 15.75 -25.08
N LYS A 256 0.18 14.71 -24.23
CA LYS A 256 1.09 14.27 -23.18
C LYS A 256 1.29 12.75 -23.24
N PRO A 257 2.52 12.24 -23.01
CA PRO A 257 2.79 10.81 -22.97
C PRO A 257 1.98 10.11 -21.87
N ILE A 258 1.32 9.03 -22.26
CA ILE A 258 0.57 8.15 -21.36
C ILE A 258 1.56 7.20 -20.66
N LEU A 259 1.45 7.04 -19.35
CA LEU A 259 2.13 6.00 -18.60
C LEU A 259 1.21 4.79 -18.44
N LEU A 260 -0.05 5.02 -18.05
CA LEU A 260 -1.01 3.96 -17.77
C LEU A 260 -2.42 4.40 -18.17
N GLY A 261 -3.15 3.53 -18.83
CA GLY A 261 -4.52 3.79 -19.29
C GLY A 261 -4.72 3.51 -20.78
N PRO A 262 -5.92 3.81 -21.31
CA PRO A 262 -7.05 4.47 -20.67
C PRO A 262 -7.94 3.53 -19.86
N LYS A 263 -8.66 4.06 -18.87
CA LYS A 263 -9.81 3.41 -18.24
C LYS A 263 -11.08 4.18 -18.55
N PRO A 264 -11.99 3.64 -19.39
CA PRO A 264 -13.19 4.34 -19.79
C PRO A 264 -14.29 4.26 -18.73
N TYR A 265 -15.07 5.32 -18.62
CA TYR A 265 -16.24 5.43 -17.77
C TYR A 265 -17.42 6.00 -18.56
N ASP A 266 -18.57 5.35 -18.48
CA ASP A 266 -19.87 5.87 -18.93
C ASP A 266 -20.68 6.28 -17.71
N PHE A 267 -20.48 7.51 -17.23
CA PHE A 267 -21.08 7.98 -15.98
C PHE A 267 -22.60 8.09 -16.00
N ASN A 268 -23.17 8.23 -17.18
CA ASN A 268 -24.61 8.47 -17.35
C ASN A 268 -25.32 7.31 -18.07
N GLY A 269 -24.62 6.25 -18.46
CA GLY A 269 -25.19 5.12 -19.18
C GLY A 269 -25.70 5.45 -20.58
N VAL A 270 -25.19 6.53 -21.21
CA VAL A 270 -25.61 7.01 -22.52
C VAL A 270 -24.53 6.83 -23.61
N HIS A 271 -23.57 5.96 -23.35
CA HIS A 271 -22.41 5.68 -24.21
C HIS A 271 -21.55 6.92 -24.55
N LYS A 272 -21.55 7.92 -23.64
CA LYS A 272 -20.64 9.06 -23.68
C LYS A 272 -19.49 8.83 -22.72
N TYR A 273 -18.48 8.17 -23.23
CA TYR A 273 -17.34 7.75 -22.41
C TYR A 273 -16.39 8.91 -22.13
N ASN A 274 -15.89 8.94 -20.87
CA ASN A 274 -14.70 9.65 -20.49
C ASN A 274 -13.62 8.63 -20.13
N ALA A 275 -12.38 8.90 -20.51
CA ALA A 275 -11.24 8.03 -20.22
C ALA A 275 -10.33 8.69 -19.19
N LEU A 276 -10.01 7.98 -18.12
CA LEU A 276 -8.94 8.36 -17.20
C LEU A 276 -7.61 7.83 -17.72
N VAL A 277 -6.59 8.66 -17.60
CA VAL A 277 -5.22 8.39 -18.05
C VAL A 277 -4.24 8.91 -17.01
N LEU A 278 -3.29 8.08 -16.62
CA LEU A 278 -2.11 8.50 -15.86
C LEU A 278 -1.00 8.83 -16.87
N HIS A 279 -0.52 10.05 -16.83
CA HIS A 279 0.59 10.53 -17.65
C HIS A 279 1.96 10.26 -17.01
N LYS A 280 3.02 10.28 -17.82
CA LYS A 280 4.40 10.11 -17.34
C LYS A 280 4.86 11.23 -16.40
N ASP A 281 4.20 12.37 -16.41
CA ASP A 281 4.44 13.49 -15.48
C ASP A 281 3.73 13.32 -14.13
N ASN A 282 3.27 12.11 -13.80
CA ASN A 282 2.56 11.77 -12.56
C ASN A 282 1.22 12.49 -12.38
N THR A 283 0.57 12.88 -13.48
CA THR A 283 -0.77 13.51 -13.45
C THR A 283 -1.83 12.55 -13.97
N ILE A 284 -2.99 12.48 -13.30
CA ILE A 284 -4.16 11.79 -13.81
C ILE A 284 -5.10 12.82 -14.41
N GLU A 285 -5.45 12.58 -15.67
CA GLU A 285 -6.36 13.43 -16.42
C GLU A 285 -7.55 12.64 -16.95
N MET A 286 -8.68 13.33 -17.03
CA MET A 286 -9.90 12.81 -17.66
C MET A 286 -10.10 13.44 -19.03
N TYR A 287 -10.36 12.62 -20.03
CA TYR A 287 -10.62 13.07 -21.40
C TYR A 287 -11.91 12.46 -21.94
N SER A 288 -12.65 13.25 -22.70
CA SER A 288 -13.62 12.67 -23.64
C SER A 288 -12.88 11.85 -24.70
N LEU A 289 -13.55 10.97 -25.41
CA LEU A 289 -12.92 10.22 -26.50
C LEU A 289 -12.58 11.11 -27.74
N LYS A 290 -12.83 12.41 -27.65
CA LYS A 290 -12.35 13.43 -28.62
C LYS A 290 -11.10 14.17 -28.11
N GLY A 291 -10.52 13.75 -26.99
CA GLY A 291 -9.32 14.36 -26.39
C GLY A 291 -9.57 15.65 -25.60
N GLN A 292 -10.82 16.00 -25.34
CA GLN A 292 -11.16 17.21 -24.59
C GLN A 292 -11.31 16.89 -23.11
N LYS A 293 -10.75 17.72 -22.25
CA LYS A 293 -10.96 17.61 -20.80
C LYS A 293 -12.35 18.19 -20.46
N PRO A 294 -13.12 17.54 -19.58
CA PRO A 294 -14.33 18.14 -19.02
C PRO A 294 -13.99 19.47 -18.32
N GLU A 295 -14.81 20.49 -18.51
CA GLU A 295 -14.56 21.85 -17.96
C GLU A 295 -14.40 21.85 -16.43
N ALA A 296 -15.17 21.02 -15.73
CA ALA A 296 -15.10 20.90 -14.28
C ALA A 296 -13.88 20.10 -13.77
N TRP A 297 -13.16 19.39 -14.66
CA TRP A 297 -12.04 18.54 -14.28
C TRP A 297 -10.79 19.36 -13.94
N LYS A 298 -10.29 19.23 -12.71
CA LYS A 298 -9.14 19.97 -12.18
C LYS A 298 -7.82 19.18 -12.22
N GLY A 299 -7.87 17.93 -12.71
CA GLY A 299 -6.73 17.02 -12.62
C GLY A 299 -6.54 16.40 -11.22
N ILE A 300 -5.77 15.34 -11.18
CA ILE A 300 -5.30 14.73 -9.94
C ILE A 300 -3.78 14.67 -9.99
N THR A 301 -3.14 15.20 -8.97
CA THR A 301 -1.69 15.19 -8.80
C THR A 301 -1.36 14.72 -7.38
N ALA A 302 -0.21 14.10 -7.20
CA ALA A 302 0.33 13.74 -5.91
C ALA A 302 1.83 14.01 -5.91
N ASP A 303 2.37 14.35 -4.74
CA ASP A 303 3.82 14.55 -4.57
C ASP A 303 4.57 13.22 -4.72
N GLU A 304 3.91 12.12 -4.35
CA GLU A 304 4.46 10.79 -4.50
C GLU A 304 4.05 10.13 -5.81
N THR A 305 4.82 9.12 -6.23
CA THR A 305 4.50 8.37 -7.46
C THR A 305 3.14 7.68 -7.36
N ILE A 306 2.25 7.96 -8.29
CA ILE A 306 0.96 7.29 -8.44
C ILE A 306 1.20 5.92 -9.06
N LYS A 307 0.75 4.87 -8.40
CA LYS A 307 1.05 3.47 -8.73
C LYS A 307 0.04 2.81 -9.67
N ALA A 308 -1.17 3.33 -9.73
CA ALA A 308 -2.27 2.77 -10.51
C ALA A 308 -3.28 3.85 -10.92
N LEU A 309 -4.14 3.52 -11.90
CA LEU A 309 -5.32 4.35 -12.19
C LEU A 309 -6.27 4.35 -11.00
N PRO A 310 -6.96 5.49 -10.75
CA PRO A 310 -7.82 5.62 -9.59
C PRO A 310 -9.05 4.71 -9.66
N GLU A 311 -9.52 4.30 -8.49
CA GLU A 311 -10.77 3.59 -8.32
C GLU A 311 -11.88 4.58 -7.95
N LYS A 312 -13.04 4.46 -8.62
CA LYS A 312 -14.22 5.26 -8.28
C LYS A 312 -14.97 4.60 -7.13
N VAL A 313 -15.22 5.38 -6.09
CA VAL A 313 -16.05 4.95 -4.95
C VAL A 313 -17.20 5.91 -4.72
N GLU A 314 -18.29 5.41 -4.16
CA GLU A 314 -19.45 6.22 -3.80
C GLU A 314 -19.69 6.14 -2.29
N VAL A 315 -19.69 7.30 -1.65
CA VAL A 315 -19.94 7.42 -0.21
C VAL A 315 -21.05 8.44 0.00
N THR A 316 -22.14 8.02 0.61
CA THR A 316 -23.33 8.89 0.91
C THR A 316 -23.83 9.66 -0.32
N GLY A 317 -23.87 9.01 -1.49
CA GLY A 317 -24.33 9.60 -2.75
C GLY A 317 -23.35 10.56 -3.44
N LYS A 318 -22.13 10.66 -2.94
CA LYS A 318 -21.05 11.44 -3.57
C LYS A 318 -19.99 10.49 -4.12
N SER A 319 -19.49 10.80 -5.32
CA SER A 319 -18.41 10.03 -5.95
C SER A 319 -17.05 10.62 -5.60
N TYR A 320 -16.10 9.74 -5.36
CA TYR A 320 -14.70 10.06 -5.08
C TYR A 320 -13.77 9.17 -5.88
N TRP A 321 -12.52 9.59 -6.00
CA TRP A 321 -11.44 8.80 -6.57
C TRP A 321 -10.46 8.38 -5.47
N VAL A 322 -10.19 7.09 -5.38
CA VAL A 322 -9.14 6.53 -4.52
C VAL A 322 -7.88 6.35 -5.35
N VAL A 323 -6.83 7.05 -4.98
CA VAL A 323 -5.54 7.09 -5.68
C VAL A 323 -4.48 6.47 -4.80
N ARG A 324 -3.83 5.43 -5.30
CA ARG A 324 -2.74 4.75 -4.60
C ARG A 324 -1.40 5.31 -5.04
N THR A 325 -0.65 5.84 -4.08
CA THR A 325 0.72 6.32 -4.31
C THR A 325 1.72 5.31 -3.76
N SER A 326 3.01 5.58 -3.94
CA SER A 326 4.09 4.74 -3.39
C SER A 326 4.12 4.70 -1.86
N ILE A 327 3.45 5.62 -1.15
CA ILE A 327 3.54 5.72 0.32
C ILE A 327 2.19 5.84 1.01
N GLN A 328 1.13 6.19 0.32
CA GLN A 328 -0.19 6.39 0.91
C GLN A 328 -1.32 6.23 -0.10
N THR A 329 -2.53 6.09 0.40
CA THR A 329 -3.76 6.19 -0.38
C THR A 329 -4.37 7.58 -0.17
N LEU A 330 -4.66 8.27 -1.27
CA LEU A 330 -5.29 9.59 -1.27
C LEU A 330 -6.71 9.49 -1.82
N ILE A 331 -7.61 10.28 -1.25
CA ILE A 331 -9.01 10.35 -1.70
C ILE A 331 -9.23 11.73 -2.30
N PHE A 332 -9.70 11.77 -3.54
CA PHE A 332 -9.96 13.01 -4.27
C PHE A 332 -11.45 13.19 -4.55
N PRO A 333 -11.95 14.43 -4.62
CA PRO A 333 -13.29 14.69 -5.12
C PRO A 333 -13.46 14.19 -6.56
N PHE A 334 -14.70 13.97 -6.99
CA PHE A 334 -15.01 13.47 -8.34
C PHE A 334 -14.35 14.29 -9.47
N TYR A 335 -14.28 15.60 -9.32
CA TYR A 335 -13.65 16.48 -10.32
C TYR A 335 -12.15 16.73 -10.10
N GLY A 336 -11.51 15.98 -9.21
CA GLY A 336 -10.09 16.14 -8.89
C GLY A 336 -9.80 17.38 -8.03
N GLY A 337 -8.61 17.95 -8.18
CA GLY A 337 -8.13 19.07 -7.39
C GLY A 337 -7.38 18.61 -6.13
N ALA A 338 -7.58 19.27 -5.00
CA ALA A 338 -6.94 18.87 -3.74
C ALA A 338 -7.57 17.60 -3.15
N PRO A 339 -6.78 16.70 -2.55
CA PRO A 339 -7.32 15.53 -1.87
C PRO A 339 -8.13 15.93 -0.64
N VAL A 340 -9.18 15.16 -0.33
CA VAL A 340 -10.00 15.33 0.89
C VAL A 340 -9.40 14.57 2.08
N SER A 341 -8.49 13.63 1.83
CA SER A 341 -7.72 12.92 2.85
C SER A 341 -6.39 13.64 3.09
N THR A 342 -6.37 14.54 4.06
CA THR A 342 -5.16 15.31 4.44
C THR A 342 -4.64 14.82 5.78
N PHE A 343 -4.25 13.56 5.85
CA PHE A 343 -3.66 13.01 7.07
C PHE A 343 -2.13 13.11 7.02
N GLU A 344 -1.52 13.40 8.18
CA GLU A 344 -0.07 13.49 8.34
C GLU A 344 0.45 12.39 9.26
N GLY A 345 1.73 12.05 9.10
CA GLY A 345 2.41 11.04 9.91
C GLY A 345 1.73 9.67 9.86
N ASP A 346 1.57 9.05 11.02
CA ASP A 346 1.01 7.69 11.18
C ASP A 346 -0.50 7.59 10.87
N LYS A 347 -1.16 8.74 10.68
CA LYS A 347 -2.58 8.81 10.29
C LYS A 347 -2.80 8.69 8.78
N LYS A 348 -1.75 8.61 7.97
CA LYS A 348 -1.86 8.40 6.53
C LYS A 348 -2.52 7.07 6.23
N ILE A 349 -3.43 7.07 5.25
CA ILE A 349 -4.03 5.83 4.76
C ILE A 349 -2.95 5.05 3.99
N ARG A 350 -2.72 3.79 4.34
CA ARG A 350 -1.69 2.96 3.69
C ARG A 350 -1.97 2.76 2.20
N PRO A 351 -0.91 2.54 1.37
CA PRO A 351 -1.07 2.33 -0.07
C PRO A 351 -1.96 1.15 -0.44
N ASP A 352 -1.97 0.12 0.40
CA ASP A 352 -2.67 -1.16 0.21
C ASP A 352 -3.98 -1.27 1.00
N SER A 353 -4.42 -0.19 1.67
CA SER A 353 -5.68 -0.19 2.41
C SER A 353 -6.84 -0.61 1.52
N PRO A 354 -7.71 -1.54 1.97
CA PRO A 354 -8.93 -1.88 1.23
C PRO A 354 -9.87 -0.66 1.13
N VAL A 355 -10.60 -0.59 0.03
CA VAL A 355 -11.59 0.47 -0.25
C VAL A 355 -12.97 0.00 0.10
#